data_d428f03c95d19be218d54a65e203f569
#
_entry.id   d428f03c95d19be218d54a65e203f569
#
_cell.length_a   1.000
_cell.length_b   1.000
_cell.length_c   1.000
_cell.angle_alpha   90.00
_cell.angle_beta   90.00
_cell.angle_gamma   90.00
#
_symmetry.space_group_name_H-M   'P 1'
#
loop_
_entity.id
_entity.type
_entity.pdbx_description
1 polymer ?
#
loop_
_entity_poly.entity_id
_entity_poly.type
_entity_poly.pdbx_seq_one_letter_code
_entity_poly.pdbx_strand_id
1 'polypeptide(L)'
;NNSKKLDNIIELISNSESEILIFAENNYPFLINDLKLEAIQNNIKNKQTVIIGGTRFNKNNYFNTLLNINKSKINYFDKKILVPFGEFLPLRNYLKNIELISGPNDYTEGKIDRLITLQNKIRYIPVICYEIIFYWKLLDKLNYDANFIINITNDIWFGKFLGPYQHFYLTKIRAVEFNKP
;
A
#
# COMPACT_ATOMS: atom_id res chain seq x y z
N ASN A 1 -15.75 12.83 6.80
CA ASN A 1 -16.77 11.92 6.29
C ASN A 1 -16.16 11.04 5.19
N ASN A 2 -16.14 9.72 5.43
CA ASN A 2 -15.53 8.74 4.54
C ASN A 2 -16.15 8.73 3.13
N SER A 3 -17.45 8.97 3.01
CA SER A 3 -18.12 9.04 1.70
C SER A 3 -17.56 10.20 0.87
N LYS A 4 -17.44 11.40 1.46
CA LYS A 4 -16.85 12.56 0.77
C LYS A 4 -15.41 12.30 0.33
N LYS A 5 -14.63 11.54 1.12
CA LYS A 5 -13.27 11.17 0.74
C LYS A 5 -13.26 10.23 -0.46
N LEU A 6 -14.18 9.27 -0.53
CA LEU A 6 -14.34 8.39 -1.69
C LEU A 6 -14.76 9.18 -2.93
N ASP A 7 -15.72 10.09 -2.80
CA ASP A 7 -16.19 10.93 -3.91
C ASP A 7 -15.03 11.76 -4.49
N ASN A 8 -14.20 12.36 -3.62
CA ASN A 8 -13.01 13.10 -4.06
C ASN A 8 -12.00 12.20 -4.81
N ILE A 9 -11.80 10.95 -4.34
CA ILE A 9 -10.92 9.98 -5.02
C ILE A 9 -11.48 9.67 -6.42
N ILE A 10 -12.78 9.42 -6.53
CA ILE A 10 -13.45 9.13 -7.80
C ILE A 10 -13.35 10.33 -8.76
N GLU A 11 -13.56 11.54 -8.25
CA GLU A 11 -13.41 12.78 -9.02
C GLU A 11 -11.98 12.95 -9.57
N LEU A 12 -10.96 12.72 -8.73
CA LEU A 12 -9.56 12.77 -9.16
C LEU A 12 -9.25 11.73 -10.26
N ILE A 13 -9.78 10.51 -10.12
CA ILE A 13 -9.60 9.44 -11.12
C ILE A 13 -10.25 9.83 -12.44
N SER A 14 -11.49 10.30 -12.41
CA SER A 14 -12.28 10.67 -13.59
C SER A 14 -11.66 11.83 -14.36
N ASN A 15 -11.12 12.82 -13.65
CA ASN A 15 -10.54 14.04 -14.23
C ASN A 15 -9.08 13.86 -14.68
N SER A 16 -8.39 12.80 -14.23
CA SER A 16 -6.99 12.57 -14.60
C SER A 16 -6.85 11.93 -15.98
N GLU A 17 -5.86 12.40 -16.75
CA GLU A 17 -5.42 11.76 -18.00
C GLU A 17 -4.19 10.86 -17.83
N SER A 18 -3.68 10.72 -16.61
CA SER A 18 -2.53 9.87 -16.33
C SER A 18 -2.85 8.39 -16.47
N GLU A 19 -1.92 7.60 -17.02
CA GLU A 19 -2.06 6.14 -17.13
C GLU A 19 -1.96 5.45 -15.76
N ILE A 20 -1.20 6.02 -14.83
CA ILE A 20 -1.04 5.49 -13.47
C ILE A 20 -1.33 6.61 -12.46
N LEU A 21 -2.30 6.35 -11.59
CA LEU A 21 -2.59 7.20 -10.42
C LEU A 21 -2.18 6.47 -9.16
N ILE A 22 -1.36 7.13 -8.34
CA ILE A 22 -0.87 6.55 -7.10
C ILE A 22 -1.41 7.37 -5.93
N PHE A 23 -2.13 6.71 -5.03
CA PHE A 23 -2.62 7.26 -3.78
C PHE A 23 -1.83 6.67 -2.60
N ALA A 24 -1.77 7.39 -1.50
CA ALA A 24 -1.00 7.01 -0.33
C ALA A 24 -1.53 5.74 0.37
N GLU A 25 -0.74 5.23 1.31
CA GLU A 25 -1.11 4.20 2.27
C GLU A 25 -2.36 4.62 3.05
N ASN A 26 -3.30 3.68 3.28
CA ASN A 26 -4.57 3.91 3.98
C ASN A 26 -5.38 5.10 3.45
N ASN A 27 -5.23 5.41 2.17
CA ASN A 27 -5.99 6.48 1.54
C ASN A 27 -7.43 6.05 1.22
N TYR A 28 -7.67 4.77 0.94
CA TYR A 28 -9.02 4.23 0.77
C TYR A 28 -9.78 4.27 2.11
N PRO A 29 -10.96 4.94 2.17
CA PRO A 29 -11.57 5.32 3.45
C PRO A 29 -12.42 4.23 4.13
N PHE A 30 -12.58 3.07 3.52
CA PHE A 30 -13.39 1.97 4.04
C PHE A 30 -12.59 0.69 4.16
N LEU A 31 -13.15 -0.32 4.81
CA LEU A 31 -12.65 -1.68 4.64
C LEU A 31 -12.85 -2.09 3.16
N ILE A 32 -11.79 -2.68 2.62
CA ILE A 32 -11.81 -3.14 1.23
C ILE A 32 -12.88 -4.22 1.07
N ASN A 33 -13.88 -3.92 0.27
CA ASN A 33 -14.91 -4.85 -0.17
C ASN A 33 -15.26 -4.57 -1.64
N ASP A 34 -15.81 -5.55 -2.32
CA ASP A 34 -16.01 -5.51 -3.76
C ASP A 34 -16.98 -4.41 -4.21
N LEU A 35 -18.10 -4.19 -3.48
CA LEU A 35 -19.16 -3.25 -3.88
C LEU A 35 -18.68 -1.80 -4.02
N LYS A 36 -17.83 -1.34 -3.09
CA LYS A 36 -17.30 0.04 -3.13
C LYS A 36 -16.12 0.18 -4.07
N LEU A 37 -15.38 -0.90 -4.33
CA LEU A 37 -14.31 -0.92 -5.32
C LEU A 37 -14.86 -0.85 -6.75
N GLU A 38 -16.03 -1.41 -7.01
CA GLU A 38 -16.73 -1.29 -8.29
C GLU A 38 -16.98 0.18 -8.65
N ALA A 39 -17.32 1.02 -7.67
CA ALA A 39 -17.51 2.45 -7.91
C ALA A 39 -16.22 3.12 -8.41
N ILE A 40 -15.05 2.77 -7.85
CA ILE A 40 -13.76 3.23 -8.35
C ILE A 40 -13.51 2.65 -9.75
N GLN A 41 -13.65 1.33 -9.93
CA GLN A 41 -13.36 0.63 -11.17
C GLN A 41 -14.19 1.16 -12.37
N ASN A 42 -15.45 1.49 -12.13
CA ASN A 42 -16.33 2.04 -13.15
C ASN A 42 -15.88 3.42 -13.67
N ASN A 43 -15.17 4.19 -12.86
CA ASN A 43 -14.65 5.51 -13.22
C ASN A 43 -13.22 5.48 -13.79
N ILE A 44 -12.56 4.33 -13.81
CA ILE A 44 -11.23 4.14 -14.41
C ILE A 44 -11.36 4.15 -15.95
N LYS A 45 -10.53 4.94 -16.61
CA LYS A 45 -10.46 5.00 -18.08
C LYS A 45 -9.73 3.75 -18.65
N ASN A 46 -9.91 3.50 -19.95
CA ASN A 46 -9.14 2.49 -20.66
C ASN A 46 -7.64 2.80 -20.56
N LYS A 47 -6.81 1.78 -20.27
CA LYS A 47 -5.37 1.86 -20.02
C LYS A 47 -4.95 2.53 -18.70
N GLN A 48 -5.89 3.10 -17.94
CA GLN A 48 -5.60 3.70 -16.64
C GLN A 48 -5.52 2.62 -15.55
N THR A 49 -4.61 2.80 -14.62
CA THR A 49 -4.45 1.97 -13.41
C THR A 49 -4.42 2.87 -12.18
N VAL A 50 -5.17 2.50 -11.17
CA VAL A 50 -5.19 3.16 -9.86
C VAL A 50 -4.49 2.27 -8.84
N ILE A 51 -3.53 2.84 -8.13
CA ILE A 51 -2.81 2.20 -7.03
C ILE A 51 -3.18 2.96 -5.75
N ILE A 52 -3.75 2.27 -4.77
CA ILE A 52 -4.27 2.90 -3.56
C ILE A 52 -4.11 1.98 -2.35
N GLY A 53 -3.67 2.54 -1.22
CA GLY A 53 -3.58 1.81 0.04
C GLY A 53 -4.89 1.79 0.81
N GLY A 54 -5.17 0.68 1.49
CA GLY A 54 -6.36 0.52 2.33
C GLY A 54 -6.29 -0.68 3.26
N THR A 55 -7.24 -0.82 4.15
CA THR A 55 -7.36 -1.96 5.06
C THR A 55 -8.29 -3.01 4.47
N ARG A 56 -7.80 -4.23 4.34
CA ARG A 56 -8.57 -5.41 3.90
C ARG A 56 -8.88 -6.32 5.08
N PHE A 57 -10.09 -6.88 5.10
CA PHE A 57 -10.49 -7.89 6.08
C PHE A 57 -10.84 -9.18 5.36
N ASN A 58 -10.20 -10.27 5.77
CA ASN A 58 -10.45 -11.60 5.20
C ASN A 58 -10.18 -12.70 6.23
N LYS A 59 -11.09 -13.65 6.36
CA LYS A 59 -10.98 -14.81 7.27
C LYS A 59 -10.54 -14.41 8.68
N ASN A 60 -11.21 -13.42 9.27
CA ASN A 60 -10.95 -12.86 10.59
C ASN A 60 -9.58 -12.18 10.77
N ASN A 61 -8.90 -11.86 9.68
CA ASN A 61 -7.61 -11.15 9.70
C ASN A 61 -7.70 -9.79 9.00
N TYR A 62 -7.01 -8.80 9.56
CA TYR A 62 -6.82 -7.49 8.96
C TYR A 62 -5.47 -7.45 8.23
N PHE A 63 -5.46 -6.81 7.05
CA PHE A 63 -4.27 -6.64 6.23
C PHE A 63 -4.12 -5.17 5.84
N ASN A 64 -2.90 -4.64 5.94
CA ASN A 64 -2.52 -3.40 5.31
C ASN A 64 -2.22 -3.70 3.84
N THR A 65 -3.02 -3.17 2.92
CA THR A 65 -3.09 -3.66 1.54
C THR A 65 -2.88 -2.52 0.55
N LEU A 66 -2.05 -2.77 -0.46
CA LEU A 66 -1.98 -2.01 -1.70
C LEU A 66 -2.90 -2.65 -2.73
N LEU A 67 -3.87 -1.89 -3.22
CA LEU A 67 -4.74 -2.26 -4.33
C LEU A 67 -4.17 -1.75 -5.65
N ASN A 68 -4.20 -2.58 -6.67
CA ASN A 68 -3.95 -2.24 -8.06
C ASN A 68 -5.24 -2.51 -8.84
N ILE A 69 -5.92 -1.45 -9.25
CA ILE A 69 -7.24 -1.48 -9.85
C ILE A 69 -7.13 -0.96 -11.29
N ASN A 70 -7.62 -1.72 -12.24
CA ASN A 70 -7.84 -1.27 -13.60
C ASN A 70 -9.26 -1.63 -14.06
N LYS A 71 -9.63 -1.26 -15.29
CA LYS A 71 -10.99 -1.47 -15.81
C LYS A 71 -11.46 -2.92 -15.75
N SER A 72 -10.55 -3.89 -15.87
CA SER A 72 -10.88 -5.31 -15.98
C SER A 72 -10.55 -6.15 -14.75
N LYS A 73 -9.65 -5.67 -13.88
CA LYS A 73 -9.10 -6.49 -12.79
C LYS A 73 -8.75 -5.67 -11.56
N ILE A 74 -8.96 -6.27 -10.40
CA ILE A 74 -8.47 -5.78 -9.12
C ILE A 74 -7.46 -6.80 -8.60
N ASN A 75 -6.24 -6.37 -8.36
CA ASN A 75 -5.20 -7.14 -7.67
C ASN A 75 -4.89 -6.47 -6.34
N TYR A 76 -4.39 -7.23 -5.39
CA TYR A 76 -3.94 -6.69 -4.12
C TYR A 76 -2.61 -7.29 -3.69
N PHE A 77 -1.87 -6.51 -2.93
CA PHE A 77 -0.65 -6.92 -2.25
C PHE A 77 -0.78 -6.54 -0.78
N ASP A 78 -0.74 -7.52 0.10
CA ASP A 78 -0.77 -7.30 1.54
C ASP A 78 0.65 -7.11 2.06
N LYS A 79 0.84 -6.15 2.94
CA LYS A 79 2.12 -5.82 3.56
C LYS A 79 2.75 -7.05 4.20
N LYS A 80 4.02 -7.32 3.88
CA LYS A 80 4.73 -8.52 4.34
C LYS A 80 5.56 -8.28 5.59
N ILE A 81 5.96 -7.04 5.85
CA ILE A 81 6.77 -6.68 7.01
C ILE A 81 6.01 -5.64 7.82
N LEU A 82 5.46 -6.10 8.93
CA LEU A 82 4.67 -5.27 9.82
C LEU A 82 5.56 -4.50 10.80
N VAL A 83 5.10 -3.29 11.17
CA VAL A 83 5.77 -2.46 12.16
C VAL A 83 5.37 -2.90 13.56
N PRO A 84 6.32 -3.40 14.39
CA PRO A 84 6.03 -3.71 15.78
C PRO A 84 5.48 -2.49 16.53
N PHE A 85 4.52 -2.71 17.41
CA PHE A 85 3.79 -1.71 18.20
C PHE A 85 2.91 -0.74 17.38
N GLY A 86 3.08 -0.66 16.06
CA GLY A 86 2.23 0.16 15.18
C GLY A 86 1.15 -0.66 14.47
N GLU A 87 1.52 -1.83 13.94
CA GLU A 87 0.62 -2.69 13.16
C GLU A 87 0.31 -4.01 13.86
N PHE A 88 1.15 -4.43 14.79
CA PHE A 88 0.86 -5.55 15.70
C PHE A 88 1.53 -5.31 17.06
N LEU A 89 0.95 -5.89 18.09
CA LEU A 89 1.52 -5.82 19.45
C LEU A 89 2.28 -7.11 19.74
N PRO A 90 3.63 -7.08 19.78
CA PRO A 90 4.40 -8.24 20.23
C PRO A 90 3.97 -8.63 21.64
N LEU A 91 3.78 -9.95 21.88
CA LEU A 91 3.37 -10.48 23.20
C LEU A 91 2.04 -9.84 23.70
N ARG A 92 1.07 -9.58 22.84
CA ARG A 92 -0.22 -8.95 23.18
C ARG A 92 -0.86 -9.56 24.44
N ASN A 93 -0.74 -10.87 24.64
CA ASN A 93 -1.30 -11.56 25.81
C ASN A 93 -0.71 -11.08 27.14
N TYR A 94 0.50 -10.54 27.14
CA TYR A 94 1.20 -10.02 28.33
C TYR A 94 1.14 -8.49 28.43
N LEU A 95 0.93 -7.79 27.31
CA LEU A 95 1.02 -6.33 27.21
C LEU A 95 -0.37 -5.68 27.01
N LYS A 96 -1.42 -6.24 27.59
CA LYS A 96 -2.82 -5.79 27.40
C LYS A 96 -3.07 -4.30 27.70
N ASN A 97 -2.20 -3.67 28.49
CA ASN A 97 -2.34 -2.24 28.86
C ASN A 97 -1.72 -1.26 27.85
N ILE A 98 -1.11 -1.75 26.77
CA ILE A 98 -0.41 -0.91 25.74
C ILE A 98 -1.24 -0.84 24.43
N GLU A 99 -2.52 -1.14 24.47
CA GLU A 99 -3.43 -1.09 23.30
C GLU A 99 -3.56 0.30 22.67
N LEU A 100 -3.09 1.34 23.34
CA LEU A 100 -3.18 2.73 22.88
C LEU A 100 -2.40 3.04 21.60
N ILE A 101 -1.43 2.23 21.22
CA ILE A 101 -0.54 2.50 20.08
C ILE A 101 -0.92 1.67 18.86
N SER A 102 -1.14 0.36 19.01
CA SER A 102 -1.41 -0.56 17.88
C SER A 102 -2.90 -0.75 17.54
N GLY A 103 -3.79 -0.15 18.32
CA GLY A 103 -5.23 -0.35 18.17
C GLY A 103 -5.72 -1.74 18.66
N PRO A 104 -7.04 -2.02 18.54
CA PRO A 104 -7.64 -3.23 19.10
C PRO A 104 -7.32 -4.50 18.30
N ASN A 105 -6.91 -4.38 17.04
CA ASN A 105 -6.68 -5.50 16.14
C ASN A 105 -5.29 -5.43 15.51
N ASP A 106 -4.58 -6.55 15.52
CA ASP A 106 -3.32 -6.68 14.81
C ASP A 106 -3.55 -6.89 13.32
N TYR A 107 -2.67 -6.31 12.50
CA TYR A 107 -2.56 -6.69 11.10
C TYR A 107 -1.86 -8.04 10.96
N THR A 108 -2.15 -8.72 9.86
CA THR A 108 -1.57 -10.01 9.50
C THR A 108 -0.60 -9.84 8.33
N GLU A 109 0.52 -10.55 8.35
CA GLU A 109 1.51 -10.52 7.27
C GLU A 109 0.96 -11.09 5.96
N GLY A 110 1.25 -10.40 4.86
CA GLY A 110 0.94 -10.85 3.50
C GLY A 110 1.83 -12.02 3.05
N LYS A 111 1.28 -12.88 2.20
CA LYS A 111 1.97 -14.06 1.65
C LYS A 111 2.25 -13.99 0.16
N ILE A 112 1.63 -13.04 -0.56
CA ILE A 112 1.72 -12.91 -2.02
C ILE A 112 3.10 -12.38 -2.41
N ASP A 113 3.64 -12.87 -3.53
CA ASP A 113 4.92 -12.40 -4.06
C ASP A 113 4.90 -10.91 -4.38
N ARG A 114 6.06 -10.28 -4.21
CA ARG A 114 6.26 -8.84 -4.32
C ARG A 114 6.52 -8.42 -5.77
N LEU A 115 5.61 -8.79 -6.68
CA LEU A 115 5.71 -8.41 -8.08
C LEU A 115 4.30 -8.26 -8.68
N ILE A 116 3.98 -7.07 -9.16
CA ILE A 116 2.71 -6.78 -9.83
C ILE A 116 2.96 -6.40 -11.27
N THR A 117 2.19 -7.00 -12.18
CA THR A 117 2.22 -6.68 -13.62
C THR A 117 1.06 -5.76 -13.97
N LEU A 118 1.36 -4.63 -14.59
CA LEU A 118 0.41 -3.70 -15.18
C LEU A 118 -0.07 -4.19 -16.56
N GLN A 119 -1.09 -3.51 -17.11
CA GLN A 119 -1.67 -3.89 -18.42
C GLN A 119 -0.63 -3.92 -19.57
N ASN A 120 0.37 -3.04 -19.52
CA ASN A 120 1.41 -2.89 -20.55
C ASN A 120 2.57 -3.89 -20.41
N LYS A 121 2.40 -4.98 -19.64
CA LYS A 121 3.48 -5.91 -19.26
C LYS A 121 4.59 -5.27 -18.40
N ILE A 122 4.46 -4.01 -18.04
CA ILE A 122 5.36 -3.33 -17.11
C ILE A 122 5.14 -3.93 -15.72
N ARG A 123 6.21 -4.24 -15.01
CA ARG A 123 6.16 -4.85 -13.67
C ARG A 123 6.74 -3.93 -12.62
N TYR A 124 6.16 -3.92 -11.44
CA TYR A 124 6.68 -3.15 -10.33
C TYR A 124 6.72 -3.95 -9.03
N ILE A 125 7.61 -3.53 -8.14
CA ILE A 125 7.73 -4.03 -6.78
C ILE A 125 6.82 -3.18 -5.89
N PRO A 126 5.73 -3.75 -5.34
CA PRO A 126 4.90 -3.05 -4.36
C PRO A 126 5.60 -3.03 -2.99
N VAL A 127 5.63 -1.87 -2.38
CA VAL A 127 6.18 -1.62 -1.05
C VAL A 127 5.20 -0.77 -0.27
N ILE A 128 4.98 -1.08 1.00
CA ILE A 128 4.09 -0.32 1.86
C ILE A 128 4.91 0.24 3.03
N CYS A 129 5.08 1.57 3.02
CA CYS A 129 5.66 2.36 4.10
C CYS A 129 7.05 1.84 4.53
N TYR A 130 7.20 1.47 5.78
CA TYR A 130 8.44 1.08 6.42
C TYR A 130 9.14 -0.15 5.81
N GLU A 131 8.46 -0.93 4.98
CA GLU A 131 9.07 -2.08 4.29
C GLU A 131 10.30 -1.70 3.46
N ILE A 132 10.36 -0.47 2.96
CA ILE A 132 11.47 0.03 2.14
C ILE A 132 12.83 -0.03 2.86
N ILE A 133 12.83 -0.07 4.18
CA ILE A 133 14.04 -0.15 4.99
C ILE A 133 14.69 -1.54 4.89
N PHE A 134 13.89 -2.59 4.72
CA PHE A 134 14.34 -3.97 4.72
C PHE A 134 14.74 -4.44 3.32
N TYR A 135 15.75 -3.78 2.73
CA TYR A 135 16.19 -4.01 1.34
C TYR A 135 16.46 -5.49 1.02
N TRP A 136 17.03 -6.25 1.96
CA TRP A 136 17.30 -7.69 1.78
C TRP A 136 16.05 -8.56 1.64
N LYS A 137 14.88 -8.05 2.06
CA LYS A 137 13.58 -8.70 1.86
C LYS A 137 12.86 -8.22 0.60
N LEU A 138 13.37 -7.14 -0.02
CA LEU A 138 12.86 -6.64 -1.29
C LEU A 138 13.56 -7.31 -2.47
N LEU A 139 14.80 -7.79 -2.27
CA LEU A 139 15.60 -8.48 -3.27
C LEU A 139 15.25 -9.97 -3.28
N ASP A 140 14.20 -10.33 -3.99
CA ASP A 140 13.94 -11.72 -4.38
C ASP A 140 14.25 -11.90 -5.85
N LYS A 141 14.61 -13.14 -6.28
CA LYS A 141 14.90 -13.47 -7.69
C LYS A 141 13.80 -13.04 -8.65
N LEU A 142 12.54 -13.08 -8.21
CA LEU A 142 11.38 -12.63 -8.97
C LEU A 142 11.35 -11.11 -9.20
N ASN A 143 12.01 -10.32 -8.35
CA ASN A 143 11.96 -8.87 -8.38
C ASN A 143 12.96 -8.25 -9.37
N TYR A 144 13.95 -8.99 -9.85
CA TYR A 144 14.95 -8.49 -10.82
C TYR A 144 14.32 -7.98 -12.10
N ASP A 145 13.22 -8.59 -12.52
CA ASP A 145 12.50 -8.24 -13.73
C ASP A 145 11.52 -7.05 -13.58
N ALA A 146 11.43 -6.44 -12.39
CA ALA A 146 10.60 -5.26 -12.21
C ALA A 146 11.24 -4.04 -12.88
N ASN A 147 10.40 -3.18 -13.43
CA ASN A 147 10.82 -1.95 -14.10
C ASN A 147 11.03 -0.81 -13.10
N PHE A 148 10.23 -0.77 -12.01
CA PHE A 148 10.29 0.26 -10.97
C PHE A 148 9.75 -0.23 -9.63
N ILE A 149 9.90 0.59 -8.60
CA ILE A 149 9.40 0.34 -7.24
C ILE A 149 8.31 1.36 -6.94
N ILE A 150 7.20 0.93 -6.35
CA ILE A 150 6.19 1.84 -5.82
C ILE A 150 6.15 1.66 -4.30
N ASN A 151 6.55 2.69 -3.58
CA ASN A 151 6.37 2.76 -2.12
C ASN A 151 5.21 3.70 -1.79
N ILE A 152 4.08 3.15 -1.34
CA ILE A 152 3.00 3.95 -0.79
C ILE A 152 3.18 4.11 0.71
N THR A 153 3.09 5.33 1.21
CA THR A 153 3.32 5.62 2.62
C THR A 153 2.38 6.68 3.17
N ASN A 154 2.21 6.67 4.49
CA ASN A 154 1.55 7.70 5.25
C ASN A 154 2.45 8.10 6.43
N ASP A 155 3.28 9.10 6.22
CA ASP A 155 4.29 9.53 7.20
C ASP A 155 3.74 10.38 8.35
N ILE A 156 2.42 10.53 8.48
CA ILE A 156 1.77 11.26 9.59
C ILE A 156 2.20 10.68 10.95
N TRP A 157 2.46 9.37 11.02
CA TRP A 157 2.92 8.68 12.23
C TRP A 157 4.27 9.18 12.76
N PHE A 158 5.14 9.67 11.89
CA PHE A 158 6.48 10.17 12.25
C PHE A 158 6.49 11.64 12.70
N GLY A 159 5.32 12.29 12.74
CA GLY A 159 5.20 13.70 13.09
C GLY A 159 5.80 14.62 12.02
N LYS A 160 6.19 15.84 12.44
CA LYS A 160 6.68 16.91 11.54
C LYS A 160 8.20 17.07 11.49
N PHE A 161 8.93 16.23 12.21
CA PHE A 161 10.39 16.36 12.36
C PHE A 161 11.17 15.51 11.35
N LEU A 162 12.24 14.85 11.81
CA LEU A 162 13.19 14.15 10.93
C LEU A 162 12.65 12.87 10.29
N GLY A 163 11.67 12.22 10.90
CA GLY A 163 11.15 10.91 10.47
C GLY A 163 10.73 10.84 9.00
N PRO A 164 9.83 11.72 8.50
CA PRO A 164 9.42 11.71 7.09
C PRO A 164 10.57 11.93 6.11
N TYR A 165 11.53 12.82 6.47
CA TYR A 165 12.70 13.07 5.65
C TYR A 165 13.63 11.86 5.58
N GLN A 166 13.90 11.22 6.72
CA GLN A 166 14.71 10.00 6.77
C GLN A 166 14.08 8.89 5.94
N HIS A 167 12.78 8.68 6.06
CA HIS A 167 12.04 7.69 5.28
C HIS A 167 12.11 7.97 3.77
N PHE A 168 11.92 9.21 3.38
CA PHE A 168 12.08 9.64 1.98
C PHE A 168 13.49 9.41 1.44
N TYR A 169 14.53 9.77 2.21
CA TYR A 169 15.92 9.52 1.79
C TYR A 169 16.26 8.04 1.69
N LEU A 170 15.74 7.19 2.59
CA LEU A 170 15.91 5.76 2.49
C LEU A 170 15.25 5.21 1.20
N THR A 171 14.06 5.70 0.83
CA THR A 171 13.41 5.34 -0.43
C THR A 171 14.27 5.72 -1.64
N LYS A 172 14.88 6.92 -1.64
CA LYS A 172 15.83 7.33 -2.70
C LYS A 172 17.06 6.42 -2.77
N ILE A 173 17.63 6.04 -1.64
CA ILE A 173 18.75 5.10 -1.59
C ILE A 173 18.36 3.76 -2.22
N ARG A 174 17.17 3.24 -1.93
CA ARG A 174 16.68 1.99 -2.55
C ARG A 174 16.59 2.10 -4.07
N ALA A 175 16.09 3.22 -4.60
CA ALA A 175 16.03 3.45 -6.04
C ALA A 175 17.43 3.37 -6.69
N VAL A 176 18.44 3.94 -6.04
CA VAL A 176 19.83 3.88 -6.52
C VAL A 176 20.41 2.47 -6.41
N GLU A 177 20.28 1.81 -5.25
CA GLU A 177 20.83 0.46 -5.00
C GLU A 177 20.26 -0.59 -5.94
N PHE A 178 18.96 -0.48 -6.27
CA PHE A 178 18.31 -1.44 -7.16
C PHE A 178 18.38 -1.03 -8.64
N ASN A 179 18.95 0.15 -8.92
CA ASN A 179 18.94 0.76 -10.25
C ASN A 179 17.51 0.76 -10.87
N LYS A 180 16.55 1.18 -10.08
CA LYS A 180 15.13 1.25 -10.43
C LYS A 180 14.53 2.55 -9.92
N PRO A 181 13.78 3.29 -10.77
CA PRO A 181 13.01 4.45 -10.30
C PRO A 181 11.89 4.04 -9.35
#